data_aecb927601bdd92e7cff4f642257b01b
#
_entry.id   aecb927601bdd92e7cff4f642257b01b
#
_cell.length_a   1.000
_cell.length_b   1.000
_cell.length_c   1.000
_cell.angle_alpha   90.00
_cell.angle_beta   90.00
_cell.angle_gamma   90.00
#
_symmetry.space_group_name_H-M   'P 1'
#
loop_
_entity.id
_entity.type
_entity.pdbx_description
1 polymer ?
#
loop_
_entity_poly.entity_id
_entity_poly.type
_entity_poly.pdbx_seq_one_letter_code
_entity_poly.pdbx_strand_id
1 'polypeptide(L)'
;FLDYGSGYSLLKAIDSLPPNTKNVTFVEGDLFYTEEDFTKIIESKKNVVSINKEPIYANKAVVLYLDTQQHIHYLYDTAHKALNIKEPFCAIFNSAQMWKFNDTNYLQRVRKRLTNEQEEGTNLELIDAYFRDLENGSIDIIPIETWYNCNTVKDYHHVYKFIKAHENN
;
A
#
# COMPACT_ATOMS: atom_id res chain seq x y z
N PHE A 1 -6.74 9.54 20.28
CA PHE A 1 -5.82 8.88 19.33
C PHE A 1 -6.08 7.38 19.18
N LEU A 2 -6.68 6.72 20.16
CA LEU A 2 -6.95 5.27 20.13
C LEU A 2 -8.25 4.89 19.38
N ASP A 3 -9.09 5.87 19.05
CA ASP A 3 -10.40 5.66 18.43
C ASP A 3 -10.37 5.80 16.89
N TYR A 4 -9.23 6.15 16.30
CA TYR A 4 -9.09 6.32 14.85
C TYR A 4 -8.28 5.17 14.23
N GLY A 5 -8.73 4.69 13.07
CA GLY A 5 -8.01 3.70 12.28
C GLY A 5 -6.68 4.23 11.70
N SER A 6 -5.88 3.35 11.12
CA SER A 6 -4.58 3.71 10.49
C SER A 6 -4.72 4.76 9.37
N GLY A 7 -5.90 4.85 8.76
CA GLY A 7 -6.23 5.84 7.74
C GLY A 7 -6.10 7.28 8.19
N TYR A 8 -6.43 7.56 9.46
CA TYR A 8 -6.43 8.95 9.97
C TYR A 8 -5.08 9.66 9.80
N SER A 9 -3.97 8.97 10.07
CA SER A 9 -2.63 9.54 9.90
C SER A 9 -2.32 9.87 8.45
N LEU A 10 -2.68 8.99 7.52
CA LEU A 10 -2.53 9.23 6.07
C LEU A 10 -3.38 10.42 5.62
N LEU A 11 -4.64 10.50 6.04
CA LEU A 11 -5.53 11.59 5.67
C LEU A 11 -5.00 12.94 6.17
N LYS A 12 -4.50 13.00 7.40
CA LYS A 12 -3.87 14.22 7.95
C LYS A 12 -2.60 14.62 7.20
N ALA A 13 -1.79 13.66 6.81
CA ALA A 13 -0.61 13.93 5.99
C ALA A 13 -1.01 14.53 4.64
N ILE A 14 -2.03 13.99 3.98
CA ILE A 14 -2.53 14.50 2.70
C ILE A 14 -3.14 15.90 2.84
N ASP A 15 -3.92 16.13 3.89
CA ASP A 15 -4.52 17.44 4.17
C ASP A 15 -3.44 18.53 4.43
N SER A 16 -2.23 18.11 4.82
CA SER A 16 -1.09 18.99 5.14
C SER A 16 -0.07 19.12 4.00
N LEU A 17 -0.33 18.53 2.84
CA LEU A 17 0.60 18.61 1.70
C LEU A 17 0.81 20.07 1.26
N PRO A 18 2.08 20.48 1.01
CA PRO A 18 2.37 21.80 0.46
C PRO A 18 1.63 22.03 -0.87
N PRO A 19 1.17 23.27 -1.13
CA PRO A 19 0.69 23.63 -2.46
C PRO A 19 1.77 23.31 -3.50
N ASN A 20 1.39 22.83 -4.66
CA ASN A 20 2.29 22.43 -5.76
C ASN A 20 3.04 21.10 -5.54
N THR A 21 2.76 20.31 -4.52
CA THR A 21 3.21 18.93 -4.45
C THR A 21 2.71 18.18 -5.68
N LYS A 22 3.62 17.56 -6.45
CA LYS A 22 3.26 16.88 -7.70
C LYS A 22 2.88 15.41 -7.49
N ASN A 23 3.62 14.74 -6.63
CA ASN A 23 3.41 13.34 -6.30
C ASN A 23 3.71 13.08 -4.83
N VAL A 24 3.18 11.98 -4.32
CA VAL A 24 3.40 11.52 -2.94
C VAL A 24 3.73 10.04 -2.99
N THR A 25 4.74 9.64 -2.25
CA THR A 25 5.00 8.22 -1.97
C THR A 25 4.62 7.96 -0.52
N PHE A 26 3.73 7.00 -0.31
CA PHE A 26 3.31 6.53 1.00
C PHE A 26 3.86 5.14 1.25
N VAL A 27 4.43 4.93 2.42
CA VAL A 27 5.02 3.68 2.89
C VAL A 27 4.58 3.43 4.32
N GLU A 28 4.16 2.21 4.62
CA GLU A 28 3.90 1.81 6.02
C GLU A 28 5.20 1.83 6.84
N GLY A 29 5.09 2.28 8.09
CA GLY A 29 6.26 2.57 8.92
C GLY A 29 6.93 1.34 9.55
N ASP A 30 6.35 0.18 9.41
CA ASP A 30 6.78 -1.11 9.98
C ASP A 30 7.35 -2.06 8.92
N LEU A 31 7.83 -1.52 7.81
CA LEU A 31 8.40 -2.29 6.71
C LEU A 31 9.93 -2.20 6.67
N PHE A 32 10.55 -3.28 6.24
CA PHE A 32 11.93 -3.29 5.77
C PHE A 32 11.96 -3.64 4.27
N TYR A 33 12.71 -2.87 3.51
CA TYR A 33 12.95 -3.03 2.08
C TYR A 33 14.33 -2.45 1.72
N THR A 34 14.86 -2.80 0.56
CA THR A 34 16.14 -2.26 0.10
C THR A 34 15.99 -0.88 -0.54
N GLU A 35 17.08 -0.12 -0.57
CA GLU A 35 17.14 1.15 -1.30
C GLU A 35 16.83 0.95 -2.80
N GLU A 36 17.32 -0.15 -3.40
CA GLU A 36 17.05 -0.50 -4.79
C GLU A 36 15.54 -0.65 -5.05
N ASP A 37 14.83 -1.40 -4.19
CA ASP A 37 13.39 -1.61 -4.33
C ASP A 37 12.61 -0.30 -4.15
N PHE A 38 13.01 0.53 -3.18
CA PHE A 38 12.39 1.84 -2.99
C PHE A 38 12.62 2.79 -4.18
N THR A 39 13.82 2.77 -4.74
CA THR A 39 14.20 3.57 -5.91
C THR A 39 13.30 3.26 -7.11
N LYS A 40 12.96 1.99 -7.36
CA LYS A 40 12.01 1.60 -8.41
C LYS A 40 10.66 2.31 -8.29
N ILE A 41 10.18 2.52 -7.06
CA ILE A 41 8.92 3.21 -6.79
C ILE A 41 9.03 4.70 -7.06
N ILE A 42 10.05 5.35 -6.48
CA ILE A 42 10.17 6.82 -6.59
C ILE A 42 10.50 7.29 -8.00
N GLU A 43 11.23 6.50 -8.78
CA GLU A 43 11.62 6.83 -10.16
C GLU A 43 10.53 6.57 -11.20
N SER A 44 9.53 5.72 -10.90
CA SER A 44 8.40 5.52 -11.82
C SER A 44 7.73 6.85 -12.17
N LYS A 45 7.36 7.02 -13.43
CA LYS A 45 6.64 8.20 -13.92
C LYS A 45 5.12 8.04 -13.81
N LYS A 46 4.65 6.90 -13.33
CA LYS A 46 3.24 6.57 -13.16
C LYS A 46 2.85 6.50 -11.68
N ASN A 47 1.58 6.28 -11.44
CA ASN A 47 1.12 5.79 -10.15
C ASN A 47 1.73 4.42 -9.90
N VAL A 48 2.02 4.08 -8.65
CA VAL A 48 2.62 2.78 -8.32
C VAL A 48 1.82 2.10 -7.23
N VAL A 49 1.58 0.82 -7.44
CA VAL A 49 1.23 -0.13 -6.39
C VAL A 49 2.35 -1.17 -6.29
N SER A 50 2.74 -1.51 -5.07
CA SER A 50 3.79 -2.49 -4.85
C SER A 50 3.22 -3.84 -4.42
N ILE A 51 3.87 -4.90 -4.86
CA ILE A 51 3.54 -6.30 -4.50
C ILE A 51 4.78 -7.00 -3.97
N ASN A 52 4.60 -8.05 -3.19
CA ASN A 52 5.69 -8.92 -2.73
C ASN A 52 5.38 -10.39 -3.04
N LYS A 53 6.39 -11.25 -2.88
CA LYS A 53 6.32 -12.69 -3.16
C LYS A 53 5.88 -13.53 -1.96
N GLU A 54 5.59 -12.91 -0.83
CA GLU A 54 5.14 -13.63 0.36
C GLU A 54 3.79 -14.32 0.11
N PRO A 55 3.57 -15.51 0.69
CA PRO A 55 2.29 -16.18 0.60
C PRO A 55 1.16 -15.33 1.19
N ILE A 56 -0.01 -15.40 0.57
CA ILE A 56 -1.20 -14.70 1.05
C ILE A 56 -1.82 -15.50 2.21
N TYR A 57 -1.76 -14.93 3.41
CA TYR A 57 -2.42 -15.46 4.60
C TYR A 57 -3.56 -14.54 5.00
N ALA A 58 -4.79 -15.04 5.00
CA ALA A 58 -5.99 -14.24 5.26
C ALA A 58 -5.95 -13.48 6.60
N ASN A 59 -5.25 -14.01 7.58
CA ASN A 59 -5.15 -13.41 8.91
C ASN A 59 -4.14 -12.25 9.03
N LYS A 60 -3.42 -11.91 7.97
CA LYS A 60 -2.41 -10.84 8.02
C LYS A 60 -2.13 -10.16 6.68
N ALA A 61 -2.66 -10.67 5.58
CA ALA A 61 -2.36 -10.14 4.27
C ALA A 61 -3.19 -8.89 3.95
N VAL A 62 -2.53 -7.89 3.40
CA VAL A 62 -3.17 -6.85 2.60
C VAL A 62 -3.10 -7.32 1.16
N VAL A 63 -4.25 -7.58 0.56
CA VAL A 63 -4.35 -8.16 -0.77
C VAL A 63 -4.67 -7.07 -1.78
N LEU A 64 -3.95 -7.13 -2.90
CA LEU A 64 -4.26 -6.42 -4.13
C LEU A 64 -4.77 -7.44 -5.14
N TYR A 65 -5.93 -7.19 -5.76
CA TYR A 65 -6.41 -8.02 -6.85
C TYR A 65 -6.85 -7.18 -8.05
N LEU A 66 -6.82 -7.81 -9.22
CA LEU A 66 -7.30 -7.22 -10.47
C LEU A 66 -8.62 -7.89 -10.84
N ASP A 67 -9.67 -7.10 -11.03
CA ASP A 67 -10.93 -7.60 -11.57
C ASP A 67 -10.80 -8.03 -13.03
N THR A 68 -11.88 -8.49 -13.65
CA THR A 68 -11.88 -8.92 -15.06
C THR A 68 -11.67 -7.79 -16.06
N GLN A 69 -11.81 -6.55 -15.64
CA GLN A 69 -11.51 -5.33 -16.41
C GLN A 69 -10.12 -4.78 -16.08
N GLN A 70 -9.38 -5.49 -15.21
CA GLN A 70 -8.05 -5.13 -14.72
C GLN A 70 -8.00 -3.88 -13.84
N HIS A 71 -9.11 -3.46 -13.24
CA HIS A 71 -9.06 -2.44 -12.21
C HIS A 71 -8.44 -3.02 -10.94
N ILE A 72 -7.71 -2.16 -10.24
CA ILE A 72 -7.04 -2.51 -8.99
C ILE A 72 -7.99 -2.34 -7.82
N HIS A 73 -8.05 -3.35 -6.99
CA HIS A 73 -8.82 -3.36 -5.75
C HIS A 73 -7.94 -3.81 -4.59
N TYR A 74 -8.22 -3.26 -3.41
CA TYR A 74 -7.57 -3.66 -2.16
C TYR A 74 -8.55 -4.36 -1.25
N LEU A 75 -8.07 -5.39 -0.55
CA LEU A 75 -8.84 -6.14 0.43
C LEU A 75 -7.98 -6.43 1.66
N TYR A 76 -8.54 -6.14 2.82
CA TYR A 76 -7.97 -6.45 4.11
C TYR A 76 -9.10 -6.80 5.10
N ASP A 77 -8.94 -7.89 5.83
CA ASP A 77 -9.87 -8.25 6.90
C ASP A 77 -9.36 -7.74 8.25
N THR A 78 -9.95 -6.68 8.77
CA THR A 78 -9.62 -6.12 10.08
C THR A 78 -9.87 -7.11 11.24
N ALA A 79 -10.73 -8.11 11.03
CA ALA A 79 -10.96 -9.18 12.00
C ALA A 79 -9.93 -10.32 11.89
N HIS A 80 -9.03 -10.27 10.91
CA HIS A 80 -7.97 -11.25 10.68
C HIS A 80 -8.45 -12.72 10.53
N LYS A 81 -9.60 -12.91 9.91
CA LYS A 81 -10.22 -14.25 9.78
C LYS A 81 -10.26 -14.78 8.36
N ALA A 82 -10.76 -13.99 7.42
CA ALA A 82 -10.99 -14.42 6.05
C ALA A 82 -10.90 -13.26 5.06
N LEU A 83 -10.36 -13.54 3.87
CA LEU A 83 -10.45 -12.65 2.72
C LEU A 83 -11.59 -13.12 1.84
N ASN A 84 -12.52 -12.24 1.49
CA ASN A 84 -13.68 -12.60 0.67
C ASN A 84 -13.78 -11.65 -0.53
N ILE A 85 -13.34 -12.13 -1.70
CA ILE A 85 -13.51 -11.44 -2.97
C ILE A 85 -14.86 -11.86 -3.54
N LYS A 86 -15.78 -10.90 -3.68
CA LYS A 86 -17.17 -11.15 -4.08
C LYS A 86 -17.40 -11.15 -5.59
N GLU A 87 -16.39 -10.76 -6.36
CA GLU A 87 -16.45 -10.62 -7.80
C GLU A 87 -15.39 -11.49 -8.49
N PRO A 88 -15.58 -11.85 -9.77
CA PRO A 88 -14.54 -12.50 -10.55
C PRO A 88 -13.29 -11.63 -10.66
N PHE A 89 -12.12 -12.24 -10.53
CA PHE A 89 -10.82 -11.57 -10.64
C PHE A 89 -9.87 -12.37 -11.53
N CYS A 90 -8.89 -11.70 -12.13
CA CYS A 90 -7.91 -12.34 -13.01
C CYS A 90 -6.52 -12.49 -12.37
N ALA A 91 -6.20 -11.71 -11.35
CA ALA A 91 -4.95 -11.82 -10.62
C ALA A 91 -5.11 -11.39 -9.16
N ILE A 92 -4.28 -11.95 -8.28
CA ILE A 92 -4.25 -11.64 -6.86
C ILE A 92 -2.79 -11.62 -6.38
N PHE A 93 -2.44 -10.64 -5.55
CA PHE A 93 -1.09 -10.43 -5.04
C PHE A 93 -1.12 -10.05 -3.56
N ASN A 94 -0.04 -10.37 -2.86
CA ASN A 94 0.21 -9.79 -1.54
C ASN A 94 0.79 -8.38 -1.72
N SER A 95 0.16 -7.36 -1.14
CA SER A 95 0.63 -5.98 -1.21
C SER A 95 1.95 -5.81 -0.43
N ALA A 96 2.92 -5.12 -1.02
CA ALA A 96 4.12 -4.71 -0.29
C ALA A 96 3.91 -3.40 0.49
N GLN A 97 2.71 -2.84 0.47
CA GLN A 97 2.28 -1.70 1.29
C GLN A 97 3.13 -0.43 1.08
N MET A 98 3.50 -0.22 -0.17
CA MET A 98 4.14 1.00 -0.65
C MET A 98 3.41 1.48 -1.90
N TRP A 99 3.08 2.77 -1.94
CA TRP A 99 2.27 3.35 -3.02
C TRP A 99 2.83 4.69 -3.47
N LYS A 100 2.70 4.99 -4.76
CA LYS A 100 2.98 6.31 -5.29
C LYS A 100 1.73 6.88 -5.96
N PHE A 101 1.32 8.02 -5.49
CA PHE A 101 0.25 8.84 -6.05
C PHE A 101 0.88 9.90 -6.94
N ASN A 102 0.75 9.76 -8.25
CA ASN A 102 1.43 10.65 -9.21
C ASN A 102 0.59 11.88 -9.61
N ASP A 103 -0.65 11.97 -9.15
CA ASP A 103 -1.54 13.13 -9.30
C ASP A 103 -2.10 13.53 -7.93
N THR A 104 -1.47 14.51 -7.30
CA THR A 104 -1.92 15.02 -5.99
C THR A 104 -3.23 15.78 -6.07
N ASN A 105 -3.58 16.38 -7.22
CA ASN A 105 -4.88 17.03 -7.38
C ASN A 105 -6.00 16.00 -7.39
N TYR A 106 -5.76 14.87 -8.07
CA TYR A 106 -6.71 13.75 -8.04
C TYR A 106 -6.79 13.14 -6.64
N LEU A 107 -5.65 12.93 -5.98
CA LEU A 107 -5.59 12.44 -4.59
C LEU A 107 -6.42 13.33 -3.64
N GLN A 108 -6.29 14.64 -3.74
CA GLN A 108 -7.08 15.59 -2.96
C GLN A 108 -8.58 15.51 -3.28
N ARG A 109 -8.96 15.27 -4.54
CA ARG A 109 -10.37 15.07 -4.90
C ARG A 109 -10.92 13.79 -4.32
N VAL A 110 -10.16 12.68 -4.38
CA VAL A 110 -10.54 11.40 -3.78
C VAL A 110 -10.70 11.56 -2.26
N ARG A 111 -9.71 12.18 -1.59
CA ARG A 111 -9.74 12.48 -0.16
C ARG A 111 -11.05 13.18 0.27
N LYS A 112 -11.50 14.16 -0.51
CA LYS A 112 -12.73 14.94 -0.23
C LYS A 112 -14.03 14.17 -0.48
N ARG A 113 -13.98 13.03 -1.15
CA ARG A 113 -15.15 12.19 -1.45
C ARG A 113 -15.34 11.04 -0.46
N LEU A 114 -14.37 10.80 0.41
CA LEU A 114 -14.49 9.76 1.42
C LEU A 114 -15.65 10.05 2.35
N THR A 115 -16.40 9.01 2.70
CA THR A 115 -17.44 9.07 3.71
C THR A 115 -16.82 9.10 5.10
N ASN A 116 -17.58 9.50 6.12
CA ASN A 116 -17.12 9.49 7.51
C ASN A 116 -16.65 8.09 7.94
N GLU A 117 -17.36 7.04 7.53
CA GLU A 117 -16.99 5.66 7.81
C GLU A 117 -15.64 5.29 7.22
N GLN A 118 -15.37 5.70 5.98
CA GLN A 118 -14.08 5.49 5.32
C GLN A 118 -12.95 6.30 5.98
N GLU A 119 -13.22 7.52 6.44
CA GLU A 119 -12.23 8.34 7.15
C GLU A 119 -11.83 7.75 8.52
N GLU A 120 -12.73 7.02 9.16
CA GLU A 120 -12.48 6.29 10.41
C GLU A 120 -11.86 4.91 10.19
N GLY A 121 -11.82 4.45 8.93
CA GLY A 121 -11.29 3.16 8.54
C GLY A 121 -9.76 3.09 8.47
N THR A 122 -9.29 2.14 7.67
CA THR A 122 -7.86 1.97 7.41
C THR A 122 -7.38 2.91 6.30
N ASN A 123 -6.07 3.05 6.13
CA ASN A 123 -5.47 3.76 5.01
C ASN A 123 -5.89 3.18 3.64
N LEU A 124 -6.28 1.92 3.59
CA LEU A 124 -6.71 1.25 2.38
C LEU A 124 -8.01 1.83 1.80
N GLU A 125 -8.85 2.48 2.59
CA GLU A 125 -10.04 3.16 2.11
C GLU A 125 -9.70 4.24 1.06
N LEU A 126 -8.72 5.07 1.37
CA LEU A 126 -8.24 6.08 0.44
C LEU A 126 -7.46 5.47 -0.73
N ILE A 127 -6.59 4.50 -0.43
CA ILE A 127 -5.74 3.84 -1.42
C ILE A 127 -6.61 3.14 -2.47
N ASP A 128 -7.56 2.33 -2.04
CA ASP A 128 -8.48 1.63 -2.93
C ASP A 128 -9.31 2.63 -3.76
N ALA A 129 -9.88 3.65 -3.11
CA ALA A 129 -10.65 4.69 -3.80
C ALA A 129 -9.83 5.48 -4.83
N TYR A 130 -8.50 5.64 -4.62
CA TYR A 130 -7.63 6.30 -5.58
C TYR A 130 -7.31 5.42 -6.78
N PHE A 131 -6.91 4.17 -6.55
CA PHE A 131 -6.42 3.28 -7.62
C PHE A 131 -7.54 2.63 -8.43
N ARG A 132 -8.70 2.41 -7.86
CA ARG A 132 -9.85 1.72 -8.48
C ARG A 132 -10.30 2.37 -9.78
N ASP A 133 -10.34 3.69 -9.83
CA ASP A 133 -10.88 4.44 -10.97
C ASP A 133 -9.80 4.88 -11.98
N LEU A 134 -8.55 4.47 -11.77
CA LEU A 134 -7.46 4.81 -12.68
C LEU A 134 -7.43 3.88 -13.88
N GLU A 135 -7.08 4.44 -15.05
CA GLU A 135 -6.85 3.66 -16.26
C GLU A 135 -5.63 2.74 -16.09
N ASN A 136 -5.72 1.51 -16.59
CA ASN A 136 -4.70 0.48 -16.47
C ASN A 136 -3.29 0.94 -16.93
N GLY A 137 -3.22 1.70 -18.00
CA GLY A 137 -1.94 2.21 -18.51
C GLY A 137 -1.25 3.25 -17.62
N SER A 138 -1.95 3.80 -16.61
CA SER A 138 -1.46 4.85 -15.72
C SER A 138 -0.82 4.34 -14.42
N ILE A 139 -0.80 3.00 -14.23
CA ILE A 139 -0.32 2.36 -13.00
C ILE A 139 0.80 1.39 -13.34
N ASP A 140 1.89 1.42 -12.57
CA ASP A 140 2.91 0.39 -12.55
C ASP A 140 2.70 -0.51 -11.32
N ILE A 141 2.68 -1.83 -11.54
CA ILE A 141 2.68 -2.82 -10.46
C ILE A 141 4.13 -3.26 -10.27
N ILE A 142 4.76 -2.83 -9.18
CA ILE A 142 6.20 -3.03 -8.94
C ILE A 142 6.41 -4.15 -7.91
N PRO A 143 7.08 -5.26 -8.28
CA PRO A 143 7.48 -6.28 -7.33
C PRO A 143 8.65 -5.79 -6.46
N ILE A 144 8.51 -5.99 -5.15
CA ILE A 144 9.53 -5.74 -4.14
C ILE A 144 10.18 -7.08 -3.81
N GLU A 145 11.48 -7.18 -4.09
CA GLU A 145 12.21 -8.44 -3.96
C GLU A 145 12.59 -8.73 -2.50
N THR A 146 13.02 -7.69 -1.78
CA THR A 146 13.35 -7.77 -0.36
C THR A 146 12.33 -7.01 0.46
N TRP A 147 11.43 -7.74 1.08
CA TRP A 147 10.36 -7.17 1.87
C TRP A 147 10.13 -7.96 3.16
N TYR A 148 10.09 -7.27 4.29
CA TYR A 148 9.72 -7.83 5.59
C TYR A 148 8.82 -6.87 6.34
N ASN A 149 7.80 -7.41 7.00
CA ASN A 149 6.99 -6.68 7.94
C ASN A 149 7.57 -6.83 9.35
N CYS A 150 7.71 -5.74 10.10
CA CYS A 150 8.36 -5.66 11.41
C CYS A 150 7.36 -5.38 12.55
N ASN A 151 6.29 -6.16 12.64
CA ASN A 151 5.23 -5.98 13.64
C ASN A 151 5.64 -6.41 15.05
N THR A 152 6.64 -7.28 15.18
CA THR A 152 7.06 -7.83 16.46
C THR A 152 8.58 -7.74 16.66
N VAL A 153 9.01 -7.85 17.91
CA VAL A 153 10.46 -7.94 18.24
C VAL A 153 11.14 -9.12 17.52
N LYS A 154 10.39 -10.21 17.29
CA LYS A 154 10.89 -11.37 16.54
C LYS A 154 11.17 -11.02 15.08
N ASP A 155 10.27 -10.28 14.46
CA ASP A 155 10.42 -9.82 13.07
C ASP A 155 11.62 -8.88 12.96
N TYR A 156 11.76 -7.93 13.89
CA TYR A 156 12.91 -7.05 13.96
C TYR A 156 14.24 -7.84 14.06
N HIS A 157 14.31 -8.86 14.91
CA HIS A 157 15.51 -9.70 15.03
C HIS A 157 15.79 -10.48 13.74
N HIS A 158 14.75 -10.89 13.01
CA HIS A 158 14.91 -11.55 11.71
C HIS A 158 15.53 -10.59 10.68
N VAL A 159 14.97 -9.40 10.56
CA VAL A 159 15.49 -8.33 9.66
C VAL A 159 16.92 -7.93 10.05
N TYR A 160 17.20 -7.77 11.35
CA TYR A 160 18.55 -7.44 11.82
C TYR A 160 19.59 -8.49 11.40
N LYS A 161 19.27 -9.77 11.51
CA LYS A 161 20.15 -10.85 11.03
C LYS A 161 20.36 -10.80 9.52
N PHE A 162 19.29 -10.51 8.76
CA PHE A 162 19.38 -10.33 7.31
C PHE A 162 20.35 -9.20 6.95
N ILE A 163 20.20 -8.02 7.57
CA ILE A 163 21.07 -6.86 7.34
C ILE A 163 22.52 -7.24 7.62
N LYS A 164 22.81 -7.83 8.80
CA LYS A 164 24.16 -8.24 9.18
C LYS A 164 24.81 -9.25 8.24
N ALA A 165 24.02 -10.11 7.63
CA ALA A 165 24.53 -11.08 6.66
C ALA A 165 24.90 -10.41 5.32
N HIS A 166 24.29 -9.26 4.97
CA HIS A 166 24.51 -8.54 3.71
C HIS A 166 25.44 -7.33 3.83
N GLU A 167 25.71 -6.83 5.05
CA GLU A 167 26.72 -5.79 5.27
C GLU A 167 28.18 -6.29 5.11
N ASN A 168 28.40 -7.60 5.12
CA ASN A 168 29.73 -8.22 5.05
C ASN A 168 30.06 -8.75 3.64
N ASN A 169 29.25 -8.47 2.64
CA ASN A 169 29.46 -8.77 1.23
C ASN A 169 29.61 -7.48 0.41
#